data_d70d7db6324cce3ff0c0d58b5c529b87
#
_entry.id   d70d7db6324cce3ff0c0d58b5c529b87
#
_cell.length_a   1.000
_cell.length_b   1.000
_cell.length_c   1.000
_cell.angle_alpha   90.00
_cell.angle_beta   90.00
_cell.angle_gamma   90.00
#
_symmetry.space_group_name_H-M   'P 1'
#
loop_
_entity.id
_entity.type
_entity.pdbx_description
1 polymer ?
#
loop_
_entity_poly.entity_id
_entity_poly.type
_entity_poly.pdbx_seq_one_letter_code
_entity_poly.pdbx_strand_id
1 'polypeptide(L)'
;MPASTEFRQITEEVRLFMLQIEDLWVEVQGREILKGINLRIGKGETHCLFGKNGSGKTTLLVTLMGFSGYKVKHGRILFKGEDITHLPINERAKLGLGLSFQRPPTLRGVRLRNLLALYDKKSDTGSQLAVAYNFEHFLGRQVNLGFSGGEIKKSELLQLLAQGPDLALLDEPESGVDIENLDVICQMIRRLLQKDLRKNRQKSGLIITHTGLILNYVNADRGHVMLNGQIYCQGNPLDIFERIKNYGYEECAKCRLFEQGFKI
;
A
#
# COMPACT_ATOMS: atom_id res chain seq x y z
N MET A 1 -9.99 -40.13 15.38
CA MET A 1 -9.23 -38.89 15.51
C MET A 1 -9.07 -38.22 14.14
N PRO A 2 -9.94 -37.29 13.71
CA PRO A 2 -9.75 -36.55 12.47
C PRO A 2 -9.55 -35.02 12.67
N ALA A 3 -9.07 -34.57 13.84
CA ALA A 3 -8.89 -33.15 14.10
C ALA A 3 -7.57 -32.55 13.54
N SER A 4 -6.69 -33.37 12.99
CA SER A 4 -5.34 -32.91 12.56
C SER A 4 -5.26 -32.41 11.10
N THR A 5 -6.22 -32.79 10.26
CA THR A 5 -6.19 -32.46 8.82
C THR A 5 -6.83 -31.11 8.54
N GLU A 6 -7.94 -30.77 9.17
CA GLU A 6 -8.58 -29.45 9.05
C GLU A 6 -7.73 -28.33 9.64
N PHE A 7 -7.10 -28.54 10.79
CA PHE A 7 -6.17 -27.55 11.39
C PHE A 7 -4.93 -27.31 10.51
N ARG A 8 -4.43 -28.33 9.79
CA ARG A 8 -3.31 -28.16 8.85
C ARG A 8 -3.73 -27.42 7.58
N GLN A 9 -4.92 -27.68 7.05
CA GLN A 9 -5.43 -26.95 5.88
C GLN A 9 -5.70 -25.48 6.19
N ILE A 10 -6.30 -25.14 7.34
CA ILE A 10 -6.52 -23.76 7.79
C ILE A 10 -5.18 -23.03 7.99
N THR A 11 -4.15 -23.70 8.52
CA THR A 11 -2.82 -23.09 8.72
C THR A 11 -2.04 -22.91 7.41
N GLU A 12 -2.25 -23.73 6.39
CA GLU A 12 -1.63 -23.56 5.06
C GLU A 12 -2.34 -22.47 4.25
N GLU A 13 -3.67 -22.38 4.25
CA GLU A 13 -4.42 -21.31 3.60
C GLU A 13 -4.10 -19.92 4.18
N VAL A 14 -3.97 -19.81 5.50
CA VAL A 14 -3.60 -18.54 6.18
C VAL A 14 -2.20 -18.08 5.79
N ARG A 15 -1.27 -18.99 5.48
CA ARG A 15 0.10 -18.66 5.02
C ARG A 15 0.18 -18.18 3.56
N LEU A 16 -0.88 -18.34 2.77
CA LEU A 16 -0.94 -17.92 1.37
C LEU A 16 -1.15 -16.40 1.22
N PHE A 17 -1.70 -15.72 2.23
CA PHE A 17 -1.96 -14.29 2.15
C PHE A 17 -0.85 -13.46 2.81
N MET A 18 -0.45 -12.38 2.12
CA MET A 18 0.42 -11.35 2.67
C MET A 18 -0.34 -10.51 3.69
N LEU A 19 -1.58 -10.12 3.36
CA LEU A 19 -2.46 -9.34 4.20
C LEU A 19 -3.87 -9.94 4.17
N GLN A 20 -4.50 -10.06 5.33
CA GLN A 20 -5.91 -10.42 5.46
C GLN A 20 -6.57 -9.50 6.47
N ILE A 21 -7.67 -8.89 6.06
CA ILE A 21 -8.50 -8.00 6.88
C ILE A 21 -9.87 -8.64 6.98
N GLU A 22 -10.38 -8.80 8.20
CA GLU A 22 -11.66 -9.45 8.48
C GLU A 22 -12.54 -8.52 9.29
N ASP A 23 -13.66 -8.13 8.69
CA ASP A 23 -14.73 -7.33 9.29
C ASP A 23 -14.21 -6.12 10.10
N LEU A 24 -13.29 -5.35 9.49
CA LEU A 24 -12.58 -4.27 10.17
C LEU A 24 -13.44 -3.00 10.28
N TRP A 25 -13.69 -2.58 11.52
CA TRP A 25 -14.37 -1.34 11.86
C TRP A 25 -13.40 -0.40 12.57
N VAL A 26 -13.33 0.85 12.11
CA VAL A 26 -12.39 1.84 12.65
C VAL A 26 -13.07 3.15 12.93
N GLU A 27 -12.83 3.64 14.15
CA GLU A 27 -13.26 4.94 14.65
C GLU A 27 -12.11 5.94 14.64
N VAL A 28 -12.37 7.14 14.17
CA VAL A 28 -11.45 8.30 14.21
C VAL A 28 -12.19 9.48 14.83
N GLN A 29 -11.68 10.04 15.92
CA GLN A 29 -12.29 11.17 16.63
C GLN A 29 -13.79 10.97 16.94
N GLY A 30 -14.18 9.77 17.37
CA GLY A 30 -15.57 9.43 17.73
C GLY A 30 -16.50 9.15 16.55
N ARG A 31 -15.98 9.12 15.30
CA ARG A 31 -16.76 8.80 14.10
C ARG A 31 -16.30 7.50 13.48
N GLU A 32 -17.22 6.63 13.14
CA GLU A 32 -16.91 5.42 12.38
C GLU A 32 -16.59 5.77 10.92
N ILE A 33 -15.34 5.51 10.53
CA ILE A 33 -14.85 5.79 9.19
C ILE A 33 -14.78 4.51 8.34
N LEU A 34 -14.29 3.39 8.90
CA LEU A 34 -14.30 2.10 8.23
C LEU A 34 -15.39 1.22 8.84
N LYS A 35 -16.12 0.49 7.98
CA LYS A 35 -17.36 -0.19 8.34
C LYS A 35 -17.40 -1.60 7.72
N GLY A 36 -16.78 -2.56 8.40
CA GLY A 36 -16.78 -3.96 7.97
C GLY A 36 -15.92 -4.21 6.73
N ILE A 37 -14.68 -3.69 6.72
CA ILE A 37 -13.74 -3.92 5.62
C ILE A 37 -13.28 -5.38 5.63
N ASN A 38 -13.44 -6.03 4.48
CA ASN A 38 -12.88 -7.33 4.19
C ASN A 38 -11.96 -7.20 2.98
N LEU A 39 -10.66 -7.57 3.12
CA LEU A 39 -9.67 -7.49 2.05
C LEU A 39 -8.62 -8.59 2.23
N ARG A 40 -8.26 -9.26 1.14
CA ARG A 40 -7.15 -10.23 1.13
C ARG A 40 -6.19 -9.87 0.01
N ILE A 41 -4.91 -9.84 0.32
CA ILE A 41 -3.81 -9.62 -0.65
C ILE A 41 -2.89 -10.83 -0.57
N GLY A 42 -2.74 -11.54 -1.67
CA GLY A 42 -1.83 -12.67 -1.77
C GLY A 42 -0.36 -12.22 -1.79
N LYS A 43 0.54 -13.16 -1.52
CA LYS A 43 1.98 -12.92 -1.62
C LYS A 43 2.36 -12.63 -3.07
N GLY A 44 3.07 -11.51 -3.30
CA GLY A 44 3.47 -11.05 -4.63
C GLY A 44 2.36 -10.35 -5.43
N GLU A 45 1.15 -10.19 -4.86
CA GLU A 45 0.07 -9.44 -5.49
C GLU A 45 0.16 -7.93 -5.22
N THR A 46 -0.29 -7.17 -6.20
CA THR A 46 -0.46 -5.72 -6.10
C THR A 46 -1.93 -5.39 -6.33
N HIS A 47 -2.57 -4.77 -5.36
CA HIS A 47 -3.94 -4.34 -5.45
C HIS A 47 -4.06 -2.83 -5.58
N CYS A 48 -5.07 -2.35 -6.31
CA CYS A 48 -5.42 -0.94 -6.38
C CYS A 48 -6.71 -0.68 -5.62
N LEU A 49 -6.76 0.44 -4.89
CA LEU A 49 -7.92 0.88 -4.15
C LEU A 49 -8.41 2.22 -4.71
N PHE A 50 -9.58 2.20 -5.34
CA PHE A 50 -10.27 3.34 -5.90
C PHE A 50 -11.35 3.85 -4.94
N GLY A 51 -11.68 5.13 -4.99
CA GLY A 51 -12.79 5.70 -4.23
C GLY A 51 -12.73 7.22 -4.19
N LYS A 52 -13.87 7.86 -3.96
CA LYS A 52 -13.97 9.32 -3.80
C LYS A 52 -13.12 9.82 -2.62
N ASN A 53 -12.80 11.11 -2.61
CA ASN A 53 -12.22 11.75 -1.43
C ASN A 53 -13.16 11.58 -0.23
N GLY A 54 -12.59 11.27 0.95
CA GLY A 54 -13.37 10.99 2.15
C GLY A 54 -13.99 9.60 2.22
N SER A 55 -13.75 8.69 1.27
CA SER A 55 -14.29 7.32 1.33
C SER A 55 -13.63 6.41 2.37
N GLY A 56 -12.50 6.82 2.98
CA GLY A 56 -11.80 6.06 4.01
C GLY A 56 -10.48 5.39 3.57
N LYS A 57 -10.02 5.59 2.31
CA LYS A 57 -8.83 4.93 1.77
C LYS A 57 -7.56 5.19 2.59
N THR A 58 -7.22 6.47 2.82
CA THR A 58 -6.06 6.85 3.66
C THR A 58 -6.23 6.34 5.09
N THR A 59 -7.47 6.38 5.63
CA THR A 59 -7.79 5.80 6.95
C THR A 59 -7.43 4.32 6.99
N LEU A 60 -7.74 3.57 5.94
CA LEU A 60 -7.35 2.16 5.85
C LEU A 60 -5.83 1.99 5.90
N LEU A 61 -5.07 2.72 5.07
CA LEU A 61 -3.61 2.60 5.04
C LEU A 61 -2.95 2.95 6.38
N VAL A 62 -3.36 4.05 7.02
CA VAL A 62 -2.79 4.47 8.31
C VAL A 62 -3.20 3.53 9.44
N THR A 63 -4.41 2.94 9.38
CA THR A 63 -4.83 1.88 10.32
C THR A 63 -3.98 0.63 10.13
N LEU A 64 -3.74 0.19 8.89
CA LEU A 64 -2.87 -0.95 8.60
C LEU A 64 -1.44 -0.72 9.09
N MET A 65 -0.95 0.51 9.03
CA MET A 65 0.37 0.86 9.55
C MET A 65 0.43 0.98 11.07
N GLY A 66 -0.72 1.08 11.76
CA GLY A 66 -0.79 1.13 13.23
C GLY A 66 -0.59 2.53 13.82
N PHE A 67 -1.01 3.58 13.12
CA PHE A 67 -0.97 4.94 13.66
C PHE A 67 -1.94 5.11 14.83
N SER A 68 -1.50 5.86 15.83
CA SER A 68 -2.33 6.25 16.98
C SER A 68 -3.50 7.15 16.52
N GLY A 69 -4.66 7.04 17.20
CA GLY A 69 -5.86 7.81 16.86
C GLY A 69 -6.83 7.11 15.91
N TYR A 70 -6.44 5.99 15.32
CA TYR A 70 -7.27 5.11 14.50
C TYR A 70 -7.64 3.87 15.32
N LYS A 71 -8.82 3.90 15.96
CA LYS A 71 -9.23 2.86 16.92
C LYS A 71 -9.97 1.74 16.22
N VAL A 72 -9.38 0.55 16.19
CA VAL A 72 -10.09 -0.66 15.76
C VAL A 72 -11.15 -0.99 16.82
N LYS A 73 -12.42 -0.99 16.41
CA LYS A 73 -13.59 -1.28 17.25
C LYS A 73 -14.00 -2.75 17.13
N HIS A 74 -13.86 -3.31 15.93
CA HIS A 74 -14.20 -4.68 15.61
C HIS A 74 -13.33 -5.20 14.48
N GLY A 75 -13.25 -6.52 14.35
CA GLY A 75 -12.48 -7.20 13.31
C GLY A 75 -11.00 -7.34 13.64
N ARG A 76 -10.24 -7.85 12.66
CA ARG A 76 -8.82 -8.11 12.84
C ARG A 76 -8.02 -7.90 11.56
N ILE A 77 -6.71 -7.69 11.74
CA ILE A 77 -5.73 -7.50 10.68
C ILE A 77 -4.66 -8.57 10.85
N LEU A 78 -4.55 -9.46 9.87
CA LEU A 78 -3.53 -10.51 9.84
C LEU A 78 -2.49 -10.15 8.77
N PHE A 79 -1.22 -10.17 9.14
CA PHE A 79 -0.09 -9.97 8.23
C PHE A 79 0.83 -11.19 8.27
N LYS A 80 1.00 -11.86 7.13
CA LYS A 80 1.73 -13.15 7.03
C LYS A 80 1.22 -14.21 8.02
N GLY A 81 -0.09 -14.16 8.32
CA GLY A 81 -0.75 -15.06 9.25
C GLY A 81 -0.67 -14.65 10.73
N GLU A 82 0.06 -13.58 11.08
CA GLU A 82 0.15 -13.07 12.44
C GLU A 82 -0.87 -11.94 12.66
N ASP A 83 -1.56 -11.95 13.79
CA ASP A 83 -2.48 -10.88 14.17
C ASP A 83 -1.69 -9.64 14.61
N ILE A 84 -1.80 -8.59 13.80
CA ILE A 84 -1.15 -7.30 14.04
C ILE A 84 -2.12 -6.21 14.48
N THR A 85 -3.38 -6.54 14.76
CA THR A 85 -4.47 -5.59 15.00
C THR A 85 -4.12 -4.52 16.02
N HIS A 86 -3.42 -4.90 17.07
CA HIS A 86 -3.05 -3.99 18.17
C HIS A 86 -1.55 -3.68 18.26
N LEU A 87 -0.74 -4.16 17.30
CA LEU A 87 0.68 -3.85 17.29
C LEU A 87 0.93 -2.39 16.93
N PRO A 88 1.89 -1.72 17.58
CA PRO A 88 2.27 -0.35 17.26
C PRO A 88 3.03 -0.27 15.94
N ILE A 89 3.09 0.94 15.36
CA ILE A 89 3.71 1.23 14.06
C ILE A 89 5.13 0.67 13.89
N ASN A 90 5.98 0.81 14.93
CA ASN A 90 7.36 0.35 14.88
C ASN A 90 7.47 -1.18 14.77
N GLU A 91 6.58 -1.93 15.42
CA GLU A 91 6.58 -3.40 15.32
C GLU A 91 6.06 -3.84 13.94
N ARG A 92 5.01 -3.20 13.42
CA ARG A 92 4.51 -3.50 12.06
C ARG A 92 5.56 -3.18 10.99
N ALA A 93 6.31 -2.08 11.15
CA ALA A 93 7.41 -1.75 10.24
C ALA A 93 8.53 -2.81 10.28
N LYS A 94 8.89 -3.34 11.48
CA LYS A 94 9.86 -4.44 11.63
C LYS A 94 9.38 -5.75 10.99
N LEU A 95 8.07 -6.02 11.02
CA LEU A 95 7.47 -7.19 10.35
C LEU A 95 7.51 -7.08 8.82
N GLY A 96 7.74 -5.88 8.28
CA GLY A 96 7.88 -5.64 6.85
C GLY A 96 6.74 -4.85 6.20
N LEU A 97 5.99 -4.05 6.95
CA LEU A 97 5.07 -3.06 6.37
C LEU A 97 5.82 -1.76 6.08
N GLY A 98 5.51 -1.13 4.94
CA GLY A 98 6.00 0.19 4.57
C GLY A 98 4.88 1.07 4.04
N LEU A 99 4.94 2.38 4.31
CA LEU A 99 3.90 3.33 3.91
C LEU A 99 4.53 4.52 3.18
N SER A 100 3.98 4.87 2.01
CA SER A 100 4.18 6.14 1.33
C SER A 100 2.96 7.02 1.55
N PHE A 101 3.18 8.23 2.00
CA PHE A 101 2.12 9.21 2.28
C PHE A 101 1.71 9.98 1.04
N GLN A 102 0.46 10.40 0.97
CA GLN A 102 0.03 11.38 -0.02
C GLN A 102 0.85 12.69 0.10
N ARG A 103 1.10 13.14 1.35
CA ARG A 103 1.92 14.30 1.67
C ARG A 103 2.99 13.93 2.70
N PRO A 104 4.18 13.53 2.25
CA PRO A 104 5.26 13.16 3.15
C PRO A 104 5.73 14.33 4.02
N PRO A 105 6.08 14.08 5.30
CA PRO A 105 6.54 15.12 6.20
C PRO A 105 7.94 15.63 5.82
N THR A 106 8.23 16.88 6.18
CA THR A 106 9.58 17.44 6.16
C THR A 106 10.25 17.16 7.50
N LEU A 107 11.44 16.55 7.48
CA LEU A 107 12.22 16.26 8.69
C LEU A 107 13.38 17.25 8.84
N ARG A 108 13.16 18.31 9.62
CA ARG A 108 14.21 19.29 9.90
C ARG A 108 15.33 18.68 10.74
N GLY A 109 16.58 19.01 10.42
CA GLY A 109 17.75 18.50 11.13
C GLY A 109 18.18 17.08 10.74
N VAL A 110 17.38 16.35 9.96
CA VAL A 110 17.69 14.99 9.51
C VAL A 110 18.07 15.01 8.04
N ARG A 111 19.32 14.65 7.71
CA ARG A 111 19.77 14.52 6.33
C ARG A 111 19.29 13.20 5.72
N LEU A 112 18.96 13.21 4.43
CA LEU A 112 18.46 12.02 3.73
C LEU A 112 19.44 10.83 3.85
N ARG A 113 20.75 11.05 3.67
CA ARG A 113 21.76 10.00 3.85
C ARG A 113 21.70 9.33 5.21
N ASN A 114 21.49 10.09 6.30
CA ASN A 114 21.45 9.55 7.64
C ASN A 114 20.21 8.67 7.85
N LEU A 115 19.08 9.05 7.25
CA LEU A 115 17.85 8.26 7.30
C LEU A 115 17.99 6.95 6.52
N LEU A 116 18.55 7.00 5.31
CA LEU A 116 18.80 5.80 4.50
C LEU A 116 19.77 4.82 5.19
N ALA A 117 20.79 5.35 5.88
CA ALA A 117 21.75 4.52 6.61
C ALA A 117 21.15 3.74 7.81
N LEU A 118 19.92 4.09 8.26
CA LEU A 118 19.21 3.31 9.29
C LEU A 118 18.76 1.95 8.80
N TYR A 119 18.46 1.84 7.50
CA TYR A 119 17.95 0.59 6.90
C TYR A 119 19.06 -0.38 6.50
N ASP A 120 20.26 0.13 6.17
CA ASP A 120 21.36 -0.71 5.77
C ASP A 120 22.71 -0.18 6.30
N LYS A 121 23.17 -0.79 7.38
CA LYS A 121 24.44 -0.44 8.03
C LYS A 121 25.67 -1.06 7.35
N LYS A 122 25.49 -2.02 6.44
CA LYS A 122 26.60 -2.84 5.92
C LYS A 122 26.93 -2.61 4.45
N SER A 123 25.98 -2.22 3.60
CA SER A 123 26.15 -2.26 2.14
C SER A 123 25.93 -0.93 1.42
N ASP A 124 25.65 0.17 2.14
CA ASP A 124 25.36 1.49 1.54
C ASP A 124 24.32 1.46 0.39
N THR A 125 23.36 0.55 0.52
CA THR A 125 22.29 0.35 -0.47
C THR A 125 21.53 1.67 -0.75
N GLY A 126 21.35 2.50 0.27
CA GLY A 126 20.69 3.79 0.12
C GLY A 126 21.43 4.73 -0.83
N SER A 127 22.74 4.85 -0.76
CA SER A 127 23.53 5.67 -1.68
C SER A 127 23.55 5.08 -3.09
N GLN A 128 23.66 3.76 -3.22
CA GLN A 128 23.60 3.08 -4.53
C GLN A 128 22.24 3.29 -5.21
N LEU A 129 21.16 3.21 -4.45
CA LEU A 129 19.81 3.51 -4.95
C LEU A 129 19.69 4.98 -5.37
N ALA A 130 20.25 5.92 -4.59
CA ALA A 130 20.25 7.34 -4.94
C ALA A 130 20.95 7.59 -6.26
N VAL A 131 22.12 7.00 -6.50
CA VAL A 131 22.85 7.07 -7.78
C VAL A 131 22.02 6.46 -8.91
N ALA A 132 21.41 5.29 -8.71
CA ALA A 132 20.61 4.61 -9.73
C ALA A 132 19.39 5.43 -10.21
N TYR A 133 18.91 6.37 -9.41
CA TYR A 133 17.78 7.25 -9.75
C TYR A 133 18.16 8.73 -9.89
N ASN A 134 19.47 9.04 -10.07
CA ASN A 134 20.00 10.39 -10.20
C ASN A 134 19.57 11.31 -9.03
N PHE A 135 19.64 10.81 -7.80
CA PHE A 135 19.17 11.50 -6.59
C PHE A 135 20.27 11.72 -5.55
N GLU A 136 21.54 11.43 -5.89
CA GLU A 136 22.70 11.51 -4.99
C GLU A 136 22.97 12.93 -4.46
N HIS A 137 22.65 13.96 -5.26
CA HIS A 137 22.82 15.36 -4.86
C HIS A 137 21.85 15.81 -3.75
N PHE A 138 20.78 15.04 -3.49
CA PHE A 138 19.88 15.27 -2.37
C PHE A 138 20.32 14.59 -1.05
N LEU A 139 21.27 13.66 -1.08
CA LEU A 139 21.69 12.90 0.11
C LEU A 139 22.20 13.79 1.26
N GLY A 140 22.83 14.92 0.93
CA GLY A 140 23.34 15.91 1.90
C GLY A 140 22.26 16.82 2.47
N ARG A 141 21.06 16.91 1.85
CA ARG A 141 19.99 17.82 2.22
C ARG A 141 19.09 17.21 3.31
N GLN A 142 18.39 18.09 4.03
CA GLN A 142 17.38 17.65 5.00
C GLN A 142 16.19 17.05 4.24
N VAL A 143 15.62 15.98 4.80
CA VAL A 143 14.53 15.22 4.18
C VAL A 143 13.36 16.12 3.82
N ASN A 144 13.02 16.19 2.54
CA ASN A 144 11.90 16.92 1.94
C ASN A 144 11.93 18.45 2.15
N LEU A 145 13.02 19.04 2.69
CA LEU A 145 13.11 20.48 2.89
C LEU A 145 13.45 21.19 1.58
N GLY A 146 12.48 21.96 1.04
CA GLY A 146 12.61 22.69 -0.23
C GLY A 146 12.73 21.77 -1.45
N PHE A 147 12.19 20.56 -1.37
CA PHE A 147 12.05 19.66 -2.52
C PHE A 147 10.76 20.00 -3.28
N SER A 148 10.80 19.82 -4.60
CA SER A 148 9.59 19.83 -5.44
C SER A 148 8.70 18.62 -5.16
N GLY A 149 7.46 18.62 -5.67
CA GLY A 149 6.53 17.49 -5.49
C GLY A 149 7.11 16.17 -5.97
N GLY A 150 7.70 16.13 -7.16
CA GLY A 150 8.34 14.95 -7.71
C GLY A 150 9.56 14.50 -6.91
N GLU A 151 10.39 15.43 -6.43
CA GLU A 151 11.56 15.13 -5.58
C GLU A 151 11.14 14.57 -4.23
N ILE A 152 10.05 15.06 -3.63
CA ILE A 152 9.49 14.53 -2.38
C ILE A 152 9.07 13.06 -2.58
N LYS A 153 8.35 12.76 -3.67
CA LYS A 153 7.92 11.39 -3.98
C LYS A 153 9.10 10.46 -4.27
N LYS A 154 10.11 10.92 -5.02
CA LYS A 154 11.35 10.14 -5.23
C LYS A 154 12.08 9.88 -3.91
N SER A 155 12.20 10.89 -3.05
CA SER A 155 12.82 10.77 -1.71
C SER A 155 12.12 9.70 -0.88
N GLU A 156 10.80 9.69 -0.86
CA GLU A 156 10.00 8.73 -0.10
C GLU A 156 10.11 7.30 -0.65
N LEU A 157 10.00 7.14 -1.97
CA LEU A 157 10.19 5.83 -2.61
C LEU A 157 11.62 5.30 -2.45
N LEU A 158 12.62 6.17 -2.43
CA LEU A 158 14.01 5.79 -2.13
C LEU A 158 14.13 5.20 -0.70
N GLN A 159 13.46 5.84 0.26
CA GLN A 159 13.40 5.34 1.63
C GLN A 159 12.69 3.98 1.72
N LEU A 160 11.58 3.80 1.01
CA LEU A 160 10.88 2.50 0.95
C LEU A 160 11.73 1.42 0.26
N LEU A 161 12.42 1.76 -0.82
CA LEU A 161 13.35 0.83 -1.48
C LEU A 161 14.48 0.39 -0.55
N ALA A 162 15.03 1.32 0.23
CA ALA A 162 16.07 1.02 1.23
C ALA A 162 15.52 0.20 2.41
N GLN A 163 14.29 0.46 2.85
CA GLN A 163 13.58 -0.32 3.86
C GLN A 163 13.28 -1.75 3.37
N GLY A 164 12.89 -1.90 2.10
CA GLY A 164 12.58 -3.19 1.48
C GLY A 164 11.35 -3.89 2.07
N PRO A 165 10.20 -3.23 2.28
CA PRO A 165 9.03 -3.83 2.92
C PRO A 165 8.54 -5.05 2.14
N ASP A 166 7.82 -5.97 2.81
CA ASP A 166 7.15 -7.09 2.17
C ASP A 166 5.76 -6.69 1.65
N LEU A 167 5.13 -5.71 2.33
CA LEU A 167 3.90 -5.04 1.87
C LEU A 167 4.11 -3.53 1.84
N ALA A 168 4.07 -2.95 0.64
CA ALA A 168 4.10 -1.51 0.44
C ALA A 168 2.68 -0.95 0.33
N LEU A 169 2.35 0.01 1.21
CA LEU A 169 1.11 0.78 1.21
C LEU A 169 1.40 2.13 0.55
N LEU A 170 0.84 2.41 -0.62
CA LEU A 170 1.17 3.60 -1.41
C LEU A 170 -0.07 4.51 -1.54
N ASP A 171 -0.03 5.69 -0.92
CA ASP A 171 -1.13 6.66 -0.96
C ASP A 171 -0.89 7.71 -2.05
N GLU A 172 -1.54 7.54 -3.20
CA GLU A 172 -1.46 8.42 -4.36
C GLU A 172 -0.01 8.78 -4.77
N PRO A 173 0.83 7.77 -5.09
CA PRO A 173 2.25 8.00 -5.34
C PRO A 173 2.51 8.87 -6.56
N GLU A 174 1.56 8.97 -7.50
CA GLU A 174 1.62 9.80 -8.71
C GLU A 174 1.09 11.23 -8.50
N SER A 175 0.48 11.53 -7.36
CA SER A 175 -0.15 12.84 -7.12
C SER A 175 0.87 13.96 -7.00
N GLY A 176 0.67 15.06 -7.76
CA GLY A 176 1.55 16.22 -7.76
C GLY A 176 2.91 16.00 -8.44
N VAL A 177 3.01 14.96 -9.25
CA VAL A 177 4.20 14.63 -10.03
C VAL A 177 3.99 15.07 -11.49
N ASP A 178 4.99 15.76 -12.06
CA ASP A 178 5.00 16.06 -13.48
C ASP A 178 5.27 14.80 -14.34
N ILE A 179 4.96 14.88 -15.63
CA ILE A 179 5.05 13.73 -16.55
C ILE A 179 6.49 13.18 -16.64
N GLU A 180 7.50 14.06 -16.59
CA GLU A 180 8.91 13.65 -16.71
C GLU A 180 9.36 12.83 -15.49
N ASN A 181 8.89 13.19 -14.30
CA ASN A 181 9.19 12.46 -13.07
C ASN A 181 8.32 11.23 -12.86
N LEU A 182 7.13 11.18 -13.48
CA LEU A 182 6.18 10.06 -13.33
C LEU A 182 6.80 8.72 -13.76
N ASP A 183 7.55 8.71 -14.85
CA ASP A 183 8.20 7.50 -15.37
C ASP A 183 9.20 6.92 -14.36
N VAL A 184 10.04 7.77 -13.77
CA VAL A 184 11.01 7.37 -12.74
C VAL A 184 10.29 6.84 -11.49
N ILE A 185 9.24 7.51 -11.03
CA ILE A 185 8.43 7.07 -9.89
C ILE A 185 7.81 5.70 -10.17
N CYS A 186 7.26 5.49 -11.35
CA CYS A 186 6.69 4.20 -11.74
C CYS A 186 7.75 3.10 -11.80
N GLN A 187 8.96 3.39 -12.31
CA GLN A 187 10.08 2.44 -12.27
C GLN A 187 10.48 2.08 -10.83
N MET A 188 10.55 3.07 -9.93
CA MET A 188 10.82 2.81 -8.51
C MET A 188 9.76 1.93 -7.87
N ILE A 189 8.47 2.18 -8.14
CA ILE A 189 7.35 1.36 -7.65
C ILE A 189 7.42 -0.06 -8.23
N ARG A 190 7.69 -0.23 -9.53
CA ARG A 190 7.87 -1.55 -10.15
C ARG A 190 8.98 -2.33 -9.47
N ARG A 191 10.13 -1.70 -9.21
CA ARG A 191 11.24 -2.30 -8.49
C ARG A 191 10.84 -2.69 -7.06
N LEU A 192 10.19 -1.78 -6.32
CA LEU A 192 9.70 -1.99 -4.96
C LEU A 192 8.78 -3.22 -4.87
N LEU A 193 7.86 -3.37 -5.84
CA LEU A 193 6.86 -4.44 -5.91
C LEU A 193 7.33 -5.66 -6.74
N GLN A 194 8.59 -5.68 -7.17
CA GLN A 194 9.15 -6.75 -8.00
C GLN A 194 8.33 -7.03 -9.28
N LYS A 195 7.70 -6.00 -9.88
CA LYS A 195 6.82 -6.18 -11.04
C LYS A 195 7.55 -6.61 -12.31
N ASP A 196 8.86 -6.43 -12.38
CA ASP A 196 9.69 -6.88 -13.50
C ASP A 196 9.99 -8.39 -13.42
N LEU A 197 9.71 -9.03 -12.30
CA LEU A 197 9.79 -10.49 -12.18
C LEU A 197 8.50 -11.14 -12.71
N ARG A 198 8.65 -12.07 -13.66
CA ARG A 198 7.51 -12.80 -14.24
C ARG A 198 6.89 -13.82 -13.26
N LYS A 199 7.71 -14.39 -12.36
CA LYS A 199 7.31 -15.42 -11.39
C LYS A 199 8.00 -15.17 -10.04
N ASN A 200 7.48 -15.79 -8.99
CA ASN A 200 8.06 -15.77 -7.63
C ASN A 200 8.24 -14.39 -7.02
N ARG A 201 7.34 -13.44 -7.32
CA ARG A 201 7.29 -12.16 -6.62
C ARG A 201 7.01 -12.41 -5.14
N GLN A 202 7.79 -11.76 -4.28
CA GLN A 202 7.69 -11.88 -2.82
C GLN A 202 7.09 -10.62 -2.19
N LYS A 203 7.17 -9.48 -2.93
CA LYS A 203 6.71 -8.17 -2.46
C LYS A 203 5.29 -7.92 -2.94
N SER A 204 4.44 -7.46 -2.03
CA SER A 204 3.04 -7.12 -2.30
C SER A 204 2.80 -5.64 -2.17
N GLY A 205 1.71 -5.13 -2.72
CA GLY A 205 1.36 -3.72 -2.66
C GLY A 205 -0.13 -3.45 -2.57
N LEU A 206 -0.48 -2.38 -1.86
CA LEU A 206 -1.80 -1.76 -1.91
C LEU A 206 -1.62 -0.31 -2.32
N ILE A 207 -2.11 0.05 -3.50
CA ILE A 207 -1.93 1.37 -4.11
C ILE A 207 -3.27 2.09 -4.14
N ILE A 208 -3.36 3.25 -3.51
CA ILE A 208 -4.47 4.18 -3.71
C ILE A 208 -4.16 5.03 -4.93
N THR A 209 -5.10 5.15 -5.86
CA THR A 209 -5.02 6.05 -7.01
C THR A 209 -6.38 6.66 -7.32
N HIS A 210 -6.37 7.92 -7.74
CA HIS A 210 -7.55 8.62 -8.27
C HIS A 210 -7.51 8.77 -9.78
N THR A 211 -6.31 8.92 -10.34
CA THR A 211 -6.09 9.20 -11.76
C THR A 211 -6.04 7.95 -12.61
N GLY A 212 -5.74 6.80 -11.97
CA GLY A 212 -5.49 5.55 -12.66
C GLY A 212 -4.23 5.56 -13.56
N LEU A 213 -3.48 6.66 -13.62
CA LEU A 213 -2.26 6.76 -14.45
C LEU A 213 -1.24 5.68 -14.10
N ILE A 214 -1.12 5.36 -12.81
CA ILE A 214 -0.23 4.32 -12.32
C ILE A 214 -0.50 2.95 -12.95
N LEU A 215 -1.75 2.66 -13.37
CA LEU A 215 -2.13 1.39 -13.96
C LEU A 215 -1.47 1.14 -15.32
N ASN A 216 -1.11 2.21 -16.05
CA ASN A 216 -0.40 2.10 -17.32
C ASN A 216 1.04 1.61 -17.17
N TYR A 217 1.60 1.75 -15.97
CA TYR A 217 2.99 1.45 -15.67
C TYR A 217 3.15 0.25 -14.71
N VAL A 218 2.21 0.11 -13.78
CA VAL A 218 2.25 -0.93 -12.75
C VAL A 218 1.05 -1.86 -12.94
N ASN A 219 1.33 -3.08 -13.43
CA ASN A 219 0.29 -4.09 -13.56
C ASN A 219 -0.21 -4.50 -12.17
N ALA A 220 -1.39 -4.01 -11.79
CA ALA A 220 -2.07 -4.45 -10.58
C ALA A 220 -2.84 -5.74 -10.85
N ASP A 221 -2.85 -6.64 -9.87
CA ASP A 221 -3.47 -7.95 -9.99
C ASP A 221 -4.98 -7.87 -9.70
N ARG A 222 -5.41 -6.92 -8.84
CA ARG A 222 -6.82 -6.69 -8.48
C ARG A 222 -7.12 -5.24 -8.14
N GLY A 223 -8.30 -4.78 -8.50
CA GLY A 223 -8.86 -3.48 -8.13
C GLY A 223 -10.00 -3.62 -7.13
N HIS A 224 -10.15 -2.63 -6.25
CA HIS A 224 -11.23 -2.52 -5.28
C HIS A 224 -11.84 -1.13 -5.32
N VAL A 225 -13.14 -1.01 -5.11
CA VAL A 225 -13.84 0.27 -5.00
C VAL A 225 -14.33 0.47 -3.58
N MET A 226 -13.86 1.55 -2.94
CA MET A 226 -14.26 1.94 -1.60
C MET A 226 -15.17 3.16 -1.63
N LEU A 227 -16.33 3.06 -0.97
CA LEU A 227 -17.27 4.16 -0.74
C LEU A 227 -17.76 4.11 0.71
N ASN A 228 -17.91 5.27 1.34
CA ASN A 228 -18.49 5.41 2.68
C ASN A 228 -17.93 4.43 3.73
N GLY A 229 -16.62 4.14 3.64
CA GLY A 229 -15.94 3.24 4.56
C GLY A 229 -16.12 1.75 4.30
N GLN A 230 -16.65 1.34 3.15
CA GLN A 230 -16.89 -0.05 2.76
C GLN A 230 -16.29 -0.37 1.39
N ILE A 231 -15.89 -1.62 1.15
CA ILE A 231 -15.50 -2.11 -0.17
C ILE A 231 -16.74 -2.71 -0.84
N TYR A 232 -17.14 -2.15 -1.99
CA TYR A 232 -18.35 -2.53 -2.71
C TYR A 232 -18.10 -3.41 -3.93
N CYS A 233 -16.92 -3.28 -4.54
CA CYS A 233 -16.60 -3.96 -5.79
C CYS A 233 -15.14 -4.39 -5.80
N GLN A 234 -14.86 -5.51 -6.46
CA GLN A 234 -13.51 -5.98 -6.74
C GLN A 234 -13.45 -6.66 -8.10
N GLY A 235 -12.33 -6.55 -8.80
CA GLY A 235 -12.19 -7.13 -10.13
C GLY A 235 -10.90 -6.72 -10.83
N ASN A 236 -10.89 -6.78 -12.17
CA ASN A 236 -9.78 -6.28 -12.96
C ASN A 236 -9.63 -4.76 -12.75
N PRO A 237 -8.42 -4.26 -12.43
CA PRO A 237 -8.21 -2.83 -12.12
C PRO A 237 -8.54 -1.89 -13.28
N LEU A 238 -8.23 -2.27 -14.51
CA LEU A 238 -8.47 -1.47 -15.72
C LEU A 238 -9.97 -1.38 -16.01
N ASP A 239 -10.69 -2.51 -15.94
CA ASP A 239 -12.14 -2.55 -16.16
C ASP A 239 -12.88 -1.71 -15.12
N ILE A 240 -12.47 -1.81 -13.84
CA ILE A 240 -13.02 -0.99 -12.75
C ILE A 240 -12.76 0.49 -13.03
N PHE A 241 -11.53 0.85 -13.40
CA PHE A 241 -11.16 2.24 -13.65
C PHE A 241 -11.94 2.83 -14.85
N GLU A 242 -12.06 2.10 -15.94
CA GLU A 242 -12.87 2.53 -17.09
C GLU A 242 -14.35 2.73 -16.73
N ARG A 243 -14.92 1.83 -15.93
CA ARG A 243 -16.29 1.99 -15.45
C ARG A 243 -16.45 3.22 -14.55
N ILE A 244 -15.49 3.47 -13.64
CA ILE A 244 -15.49 4.67 -12.81
C ILE A 244 -15.44 5.93 -13.67
N LYS A 245 -14.59 5.94 -14.71
CA LYS A 245 -14.44 7.06 -15.63
C LYS A 245 -15.74 7.34 -16.43
N ASN A 246 -16.41 6.31 -16.89
CA ASN A 246 -17.60 6.43 -17.73
C ASN A 246 -18.89 6.66 -16.95
N TYR A 247 -19.04 6.06 -15.77
CA TYR A 247 -20.30 6.00 -15.03
C TYR A 247 -20.21 6.54 -13.60
N GLY A 248 -19.01 6.84 -13.12
CA GLY A 248 -18.75 7.28 -11.75
C GLY A 248 -18.71 6.15 -10.72
N TYR A 249 -18.31 6.49 -9.51
CA TYR A 249 -18.11 5.53 -8.42
C TYR A 249 -19.41 4.88 -7.95
N GLU A 250 -20.53 5.61 -7.92
CA GLU A 250 -21.80 5.10 -7.39
C GLU A 250 -22.41 4.03 -8.28
N GLU A 251 -22.32 4.20 -9.59
CA GLU A 251 -22.78 3.18 -10.54
C GLU A 251 -21.85 1.95 -10.53
N CYS A 252 -20.56 2.16 -10.36
CA CYS A 252 -19.62 1.04 -10.20
C CYS A 252 -19.92 0.23 -8.92
N ALA A 253 -20.35 0.89 -7.84
CA ALA A 253 -20.72 0.21 -6.60
C ALA A 253 -22.04 -0.58 -6.71
N LYS A 254 -22.97 -0.16 -7.55
CA LYS A 254 -24.23 -0.90 -7.83
C LYS A 254 -23.99 -2.15 -8.69
N CYS A 255 -22.90 -2.20 -9.39
CA CYS A 255 -22.55 -3.34 -10.23
C CYS A 255 -22.17 -4.53 -9.35
N ARG A 256 -23.05 -5.53 -9.26
CA ARG A 256 -22.81 -6.79 -8.56
C ARG A 256 -21.80 -7.68 -9.31
N LEU A 257 -20.58 -7.18 -9.55
CA LEU A 257 -19.46 -8.03 -10.00
C LEU A 257 -19.07 -9.05 -8.90
N PHE A 258 -19.71 -8.98 -7.73
CA PHE A 258 -19.56 -9.94 -6.64
C PHE A 258 -20.15 -11.33 -6.93
N GLU A 259 -21.06 -11.46 -7.91
CA GLU A 259 -21.83 -12.72 -8.08
C GLU A 259 -21.26 -13.67 -9.13
N GLN A 260 -20.23 -13.32 -9.86
CA GLN A 260 -19.63 -14.24 -10.82
C GLN A 260 -18.26 -14.75 -10.35
N GLY A 261 -18.26 -15.71 -9.45
CA GLY A 261 -17.21 -16.71 -9.41
C GLY A 261 -16.16 -16.65 -8.32
N PHE A 262 -16.45 -16.21 -7.09
CA PHE A 262 -15.67 -16.63 -5.93
C PHE A 262 -16.61 -17.02 -4.77
N LYS A 263 -17.00 -18.27 -4.75
CA LYS A 263 -17.41 -18.92 -3.49
C LYS A 263 -16.19 -18.94 -2.59
N ILE A 264 -16.37 -18.43 -1.38
CA ILE A 264 -15.45 -18.46 -0.24
C ILE A 264 -15.05 -19.90 0.09
#